data_de2f88e32440ef3ab31e68e62994b990
#
_entry.id   de2f88e32440ef3ab31e68e62994b990
#
_cell.length_a   1.000
_cell.length_b   1.000
_cell.length_c   1.000
_cell.angle_alpha   90.00
_cell.angle_beta   90.00
_cell.angle_gamma   90.00
#
_symmetry.space_group_name_H-M   'P 1'
#
loop_
_entity.id
_entity.type
_entity.pdbx_description
1 polymer ?
#
loop_
_entity_poly.entity_id
_entity_poly.type
_entity_poly.pdbx_seq_one_letter_code
_entity_poly.pdbx_strand_id
1 'polypeptide(L)'
;MKFTLTEEHKMIRDAARDFAQTELLPGVIERDETQTFPAEQIKKLGELGFLGMMVDPKYGGAGMDTISYVLAMEEISKVDASTSVAMSVNNSLVCWGLETFGTEEQKEKY
;
A
#
# COMPACT_ATOMS: atom_id res chain seq x y z
N MET A 1 -3.64 24.43 -13.80
CA MET A 1 -3.70 23.09 -13.18
C MET A 1 -3.17 22.05 -14.16
N LYS A 2 -2.20 21.25 -13.73
CA LYS A 2 -1.64 20.20 -14.57
C LYS A 2 -2.16 18.84 -14.13
N PHE A 3 -2.66 18.06 -15.08
CA PHE A 3 -3.13 16.69 -14.84
C PHE A 3 -2.09 15.65 -15.27
N THR A 4 -0.82 16.00 -15.12
CA THR A 4 0.29 15.12 -15.50
C THR A 4 0.94 14.52 -14.25
N LEU A 5 1.38 13.27 -14.37
CA LEU A 5 2.11 12.59 -13.32
C LEU A 5 3.58 13.02 -13.31
N THR A 6 4.15 13.16 -12.11
CA THR A 6 5.58 13.40 -11.97
C THR A 6 6.36 12.11 -12.22
N GLU A 7 7.68 12.21 -12.37
CA GLU A 7 8.52 11.02 -12.49
C GLU A 7 8.43 10.12 -11.27
N GLU A 8 8.33 10.72 -10.08
CA GLU A 8 8.15 9.98 -8.83
C GLU A 8 6.83 9.19 -8.83
N HIS A 9 5.73 9.82 -9.27
CA HIS A 9 4.43 9.16 -9.41
C HIS A 9 4.52 7.96 -10.34
N LYS A 10 5.19 8.11 -11.47
CA LYS A 10 5.37 7.02 -12.44
C LYS A 10 6.18 5.88 -11.87
N MET A 11 7.23 6.18 -11.11
CA MET A 11 8.06 5.17 -10.46
C MET A 11 7.26 4.36 -9.46
N ILE A 12 6.43 5.01 -8.65
CA ILE A 12 5.58 4.35 -7.66
C ILE A 12 4.55 3.47 -8.36
N ARG A 13 3.89 3.99 -9.39
CA ARG A 13 2.93 3.23 -10.19
C ARG A 13 3.58 1.98 -10.78
N ASP A 14 4.76 2.14 -11.38
CA ASP A 14 5.45 1.03 -12.02
C ASP A 14 5.92 -0.01 -11.00
N ALA A 15 6.37 0.42 -9.83
CA ALA A 15 6.73 -0.48 -8.73
C ALA A 15 5.52 -1.28 -8.23
N ALA A 16 4.37 -0.62 -8.08
CA ALA A 16 3.14 -1.29 -7.67
C ALA A 16 2.65 -2.28 -8.72
N ARG A 17 2.73 -1.89 -9.99
CA ARG A 17 2.38 -2.78 -11.11
C ARG A 17 3.26 -4.01 -11.15
N ASP A 18 4.58 -3.81 -11.03
CA ASP A 18 5.54 -4.90 -11.04
C ASP A 18 5.27 -5.87 -9.88
N PHE A 19 5.05 -5.35 -8.70
CA PHE A 19 4.70 -6.16 -7.54
C PHE A 19 3.42 -6.96 -7.78
N ALA A 20 2.39 -6.30 -8.31
CA ALA A 20 1.09 -6.96 -8.56
C ALA A 20 1.23 -8.10 -9.57
N GLN A 21 1.96 -7.88 -10.64
CA GLN A 21 2.15 -8.88 -11.70
C GLN A 21 3.06 -10.02 -11.26
N THR A 22 4.06 -9.73 -10.46
CA THR A 22 5.09 -10.70 -10.05
C THR A 22 4.69 -11.48 -8.80
N GLU A 23 4.13 -10.81 -7.79
CA GLU A 23 3.88 -11.41 -6.49
C GLU A 23 2.40 -11.75 -6.23
N LEU A 24 1.48 -10.98 -6.80
CA LEU A 24 0.04 -11.17 -6.54
C LEU A 24 -0.65 -12.02 -7.59
N LEU A 25 -0.37 -11.76 -8.86
CA LEU A 25 -1.03 -12.51 -9.95
C LEU A 25 -0.82 -14.02 -9.84
N PRO A 26 0.41 -14.52 -9.57
CA PRO A 26 0.57 -15.95 -9.30
C PRO A 26 -0.21 -16.32 -8.02
N GLY A 27 -1.09 -17.32 -8.15
CA GLY A 27 -1.85 -17.84 -7.03
C GLY A 27 -3.07 -17.04 -6.60
N VAL A 28 -3.43 -15.93 -7.30
CA VAL A 28 -4.57 -15.10 -6.92
C VAL A 28 -5.88 -15.88 -6.96
N ILE A 29 -6.08 -16.72 -7.98
CA ILE A 29 -7.30 -17.53 -8.13
C ILE A 29 -7.38 -18.56 -7.02
N GLU A 30 -6.27 -19.23 -6.73
CA GLU A 30 -6.20 -20.24 -5.66
C GLU A 30 -6.49 -19.63 -4.29
N ARG A 31 -5.91 -18.46 -3.99
CA ARG A 31 -6.16 -17.76 -2.72
C ARG A 31 -7.63 -17.39 -2.59
N ASP A 32 -8.25 -16.94 -3.67
CA ASP A 32 -9.66 -16.59 -3.67
C ASP A 32 -10.54 -17.81 -3.42
N GLU A 33 -10.28 -18.92 -4.11
CA GLU A 33 -11.03 -20.17 -3.96
C GLU A 33 -10.89 -20.78 -2.56
N THR A 34 -9.69 -20.73 -1.98
CA THR A 34 -9.41 -21.32 -0.67
C THR A 34 -9.62 -20.35 0.49
N GLN A 35 -9.96 -19.09 0.19
CA GLN A 35 -10.12 -18.02 1.18
C GLN A 35 -8.86 -17.85 2.03
N THR A 36 -7.68 -17.94 1.40
CA THR A 36 -6.40 -17.84 2.07
C THR A 36 -5.95 -16.39 2.15
N PHE A 37 -5.58 -15.95 3.35
CA PHE A 37 -5.03 -14.61 3.56
C PHE A 37 -3.61 -14.52 2.97
N PRO A 38 -3.32 -13.48 2.17
CA PRO A 38 -2.01 -13.35 1.49
C PRO A 38 -0.92 -12.79 2.42
N ALA A 39 -0.58 -13.53 3.49
CA ALA A 39 0.32 -13.05 4.55
C ALA A 39 1.70 -12.66 4.03
N GLU A 40 2.29 -13.48 3.15
CA GLU A 40 3.61 -13.21 2.61
C GLU A 40 3.62 -12.01 1.67
N GLN A 41 2.58 -11.88 0.85
CA GLN A 41 2.43 -10.75 -0.07
C GLN A 41 2.24 -9.45 0.70
N ILE A 42 1.44 -9.47 1.77
CA ILE A 42 1.25 -8.29 2.64
C ILE A 42 2.58 -7.89 3.29
N LYS A 43 3.37 -8.86 3.74
CA LYS A 43 4.69 -8.59 4.31
C LYS A 43 5.60 -7.90 3.29
N LYS A 44 5.62 -8.39 2.06
CA LYS A 44 6.41 -7.77 0.98
C LYS A 44 5.93 -6.37 0.64
N LEU A 45 4.62 -6.13 0.66
CA LEU A 45 4.08 -4.78 0.49
C LEU A 45 4.61 -3.84 1.56
N GLY A 46 4.65 -4.30 2.81
CA GLY A 46 5.21 -3.53 3.91
C GLY A 46 6.68 -3.19 3.70
N GLU A 47 7.48 -4.15 3.23
CA GLU A 47 8.90 -3.95 2.95
C GLU A 47 9.13 -2.92 1.84
N LEU A 48 8.21 -2.83 0.87
CA LEU A 48 8.26 -1.84 -0.21
C LEU A 48 7.71 -0.47 0.18
N GLY A 49 7.16 -0.34 1.40
CA GLY A 49 6.62 0.92 1.89
C GLY A 49 5.16 1.18 1.53
N PHE A 50 4.47 0.21 0.92
CA PHE A 50 3.09 0.39 0.48
C PHE A 50 2.03 0.26 1.59
N LEU A 51 2.42 -0.14 2.79
CA LEU A 51 1.50 -0.20 3.93
C LEU A 51 1.52 1.07 4.79
N GLY A 52 2.48 1.96 4.59
CA GLY A 52 2.56 3.24 5.28
C GLY A 52 2.95 4.35 4.31
N MET A 53 2.28 4.43 3.17
CA MET A 53 2.67 5.32 2.07
C MET A 53 2.67 6.79 2.44
N MET A 54 1.67 7.23 3.21
CA MET A 54 1.51 8.63 3.56
C MET A 54 1.98 8.95 4.98
N VAL A 55 2.56 7.97 5.67
CA VAL A 55 3.09 8.15 7.03
C VAL A 55 4.41 8.90 6.98
N ASP A 56 4.63 9.80 7.95
CA ASP A 56 5.86 10.55 8.09
C ASP A 56 7.06 9.60 8.21
N PRO A 57 8.15 9.83 7.45
CA PRO A 57 9.33 8.98 7.52
C PRO A 57 9.93 8.82 8.92
N LYS A 58 9.71 9.77 9.82
CA LYS A 58 10.21 9.66 11.20
C LYS A 58 9.61 8.48 11.97
N TYR A 59 8.46 7.96 11.51
CA TYR A 59 7.82 6.77 12.07
C TYR A 59 8.01 5.53 11.19
N GLY A 60 8.90 5.61 10.23
CA GLY A 60 9.17 4.52 9.29
C GLY A 60 8.27 4.50 8.07
N GLY A 61 7.48 5.55 7.85
CA GLY A 61 6.61 5.67 6.69
C GLY A 61 7.36 6.11 5.43
N ALA A 62 6.66 6.06 4.31
CA ALA A 62 7.24 6.42 3.01
C ALA A 62 7.12 7.90 2.65
N GLY A 63 6.26 8.65 3.33
CA GLY A 63 6.10 10.09 3.10
C GLY A 63 5.60 10.47 1.73
N MET A 64 4.82 9.61 1.09
CA MET A 64 4.29 9.84 -0.25
C MET A 64 2.98 10.65 -0.20
N ASP A 65 2.59 11.20 -1.36
CA ASP A 65 1.35 11.96 -1.46
C ASP A 65 0.13 11.07 -1.77
N THR A 66 -1.06 11.68 -1.78
CA THR A 66 -2.32 10.98 -2.04
C THR A 66 -2.38 10.44 -3.47
N ILE A 67 -1.81 11.14 -4.44
CA ILE A 67 -1.79 10.69 -5.84
C ILE A 67 -0.99 9.40 -5.95
N SER A 68 0.16 9.32 -5.30
CA SER A 68 0.98 8.10 -5.26
C SER A 68 0.20 6.93 -4.67
N TYR A 69 -0.52 7.17 -3.58
CA TYR A 69 -1.36 6.16 -2.93
C TYR A 69 -2.44 5.65 -3.87
N VAL A 70 -3.15 6.54 -4.56
CA VAL A 70 -4.21 6.16 -5.50
C VAL A 70 -3.65 5.35 -6.66
N LEU A 71 -2.51 5.73 -7.21
CA LEU A 71 -1.86 5.00 -8.29
C LEU A 71 -1.49 3.58 -7.88
N ALA A 72 -0.91 3.43 -6.69
CA ALA A 72 -0.58 2.11 -6.16
C ALA A 72 -1.84 1.26 -5.94
N MET A 73 -2.89 1.84 -5.35
CA MET A 73 -4.17 1.18 -5.15
C MET A 73 -4.74 0.67 -6.46
N GLU A 74 -4.71 1.49 -7.50
CA GLU A 74 -5.24 1.12 -8.81
C GLU A 74 -4.51 -0.10 -9.38
N GLU A 75 -3.19 -0.10 -9.34
CA GLU A 75 -2.40 -1.21 -9.89
C GLU A 75 -2.59 -2.51 -9.09
N ILE A 76 -2.63 -2.42 -7.78
CA ILE A 76 -2.87 -3.60 -6.93
C ILE A 76 -4.29 -4.14 -7.13
N SER A 77 -5.28 -3.25 -7.22
CA SER A 77 -6.69 -3.62 -7.39
C SER A 77 -6.96 -4.34 -8.71
N LYS A 78 -6.21 -4.02 -9.77
CA LYS A 78 -6.34 -4.68 -11.07
C LYS A 78 -6.06 -6.19 -10.98
N VAL A 79 -5.23 -6.59 -10.04
CA VAL A 79 -4.81 -7.99 -9.89
C VAL A 79 -5.53 -8.67 -8.73
N ASP A 80 -5.57 -8.04 -7.58
CA ASP A 80 -6.12 -8.62 -6.36
C ASP A 80 -6.79 -7.56 -5.49
N ALA A 81 -8.11 -7.44 -5.64
CA ALA A 81 -8.89 -6.46 -4.89
C ALA A 81 -8.85 -6.71 -3.38
N SER A 82 -8.77 -7.95 -2.95
CA SER A 82 -8.70 -8.32 -1.53
C SER A 82 -7.43 -7.77 -0.88
N THR A 83 -6.28 -7.96 -1.53
CA THR A 83 -5.01 -7.41 -1.05
C THR A 83 -5.04 -5.88 -1.07
N SER A 84 -5.67 -5.30 -2.09
CA SER A 84 -5.85 -3.86 -2.19
C SER A 84 -6.66 -3.29 -1.03
N VAL A 85 -7.73 -3.96 -0.62
CA VAL A 85 -8.54 -3.54 0.53
C VAL A 85 -7.70 -3.58 1.82
N ALA A 86 -6.91 -4.62 2.03
CA ALA A 86 -6.03 -4.72 3.20
C ALA A 86 -5.03 -3.55 3.23
N MET A 87 -4.42 -3.24 2.09
CA MET A 87 -3.51 -2.10 1.94
C MET A 87 -4.21 -0.78 2.24
N SER A 88 -5.41 -0.60 1.69
CA SER A 88 -6.21 0.61 1.86
C SER A 88 -6.60 0.83 3.32
N VAL A 89 -7.09 -0.19 3.99
CA VAL A 89 -7.49 -0.10 5.39
C VAL A 89 -6.30 0.29 6.27
N ASN A 90 -5.14 -0.32 6.04
CA ASN A 90 -3.95 0.00 6.82
C ASN A 90 -3.51 1.45 6.62
N ASN A 91 -3.46 1.92 5.37
CA ASN A 91 -3.03 3.30 5.06
C ASN A 91 -4.04 4.34 5.52
N SER A 92 -5.31 4.17 5.18
CA SER A 92 -6.32 5.22 5.35
C SER A 92 -7.01 5.21 6.71
N LEU A 93 -7.21 4.05 7.31
CA LEU A 93 -7.89 3.95 8.61
C LEU A 93 -6.90 3.81 9.75
N VAL A 94 -6.03 2.83 9.72
CA VAL A 94 -5.12 2.55 10.83
C VAL A 94 -4.04 3.62 10.95
N CYS A 95 -3.27 3.86 9.89
CA CYS A 95 -2.19 4.83 9.93
C CYS A 95 -2.69 6.26 10.12
N TRP A 96 -3.73 6.64 9.39
CA TRP A 96 -4.32 7.98 9.54
C TRP A 96 -4.85 8.21 10.95
N GLY A 97 -5.54 7.22 11.51
CA GLY A 97 -6.05 7.30 12.88
C GLY A 97 -4.95 7.49 13.91
N LEU A 98 -3.86 6.73 13.77
CA LEU A 98 -2.70 6.85 14.64
C LEU A 98 -2.04 8.23 14.52
N GLU A 99 -1.84 8.72 13.30
CA GLU A 99 -1.21 10.02 13.08
C GLU A 99 -2.06 11.18 13.61
N THR A 100 -3.39 11.08 13.48
CA THR A 100 -4.31 12.15 13.87
C THR A 100 -4.60 12.14 15.36
N PHE A 101 -4.80 10.97 15.97
CA PHE A 101 -5.27 10.84 17.33
C PHE A 101 -4.30 10.16 18.30
N GLY A 102 -3.22 9.55 17.78
CA GLY A 102 -2.26 8.85 18.62
C GLY A 102 -1.31 9.78 19.37
N THR A 103 -0.78 9.30 20.49
CA THR A 103 0.33 9.97 21.19
C THR A 103 1.63 9.67 20.43
N GLU A 104 2.69 10.44 20.72
CA GLU A 104 4.00 10.17 20.13
C GLU A 104 4.47 8.75 20.41
N GLU A 105 4.24 8.27 21.62
CA GLU A 105 4.60 6.90 22.00
C GLU A 105 3.84 5.86 21.19
N GLN A 106 2.54 6.06 20.98
CA GLN A 106 1.73 5.16 20.17
C GLN A 106 2.15 5.17 18.70
N LYS A 107 2.46 6.35 18.16
CA LYS A 107 2.92 6.48 16.77
C LYS A 107 4.24 5.74 16.53
N GLU A 108 5.18 5.85 17.47
CA GLU A 108 6.46 5.16 17.37
C GLU A 108 6.33 3.64 17.47
N LYS A 109 5.43 3.17 18.34
CA LYS A 109 5.24 1.74 18.57
C LYS A 109 4.54 1.04 17.41
N TYR A 110 3.50 1.67 16.88
CA TYR A 110 2.62 1.08 15.88
C TYR A 110 2.82 1.64 14.49
#